data_5e43d98922d331c34e5b27537e542a0a
#
_entry.id   5e43d98922d331c34e5b27537e542a0a
#
_cell.length_a   1.000
_cell.length_b   1.000
_cell.length_c   1.000
_cell.angle_alpha   90.00
_cell.angle_beta   90.00
_cell.angle_gamma   90.00
#
_symmetry.space_group_name_H-M   'P 1'
#
loop_
_entity.id
_entity.type
_entity.pdbx_description
1 polymer ?
#
loop_
_entity_poly.entity_id
_entity_poly.type
_entity_poly.pdbx_seq_one_letter_code
_entity_poly.pdbx_strand_id
1 'polypeptide(L)'
;YGSRGDEVLEESSALGTDFLAEVAHEWETACQPAIDAGIRVVNARFGLVLSPKGGALQKMLLPAKFAGGSLGNGKQWWSWIALDDVLGAIYHAIAEPALSGPVNFVSNDPITNAVFAKTLGRVIGRPAIFPAFAFMLRAAMGEMADALLLSSARVKPGKLTDSGYRFRFNDLTQYLQYSLGSERLESVE
;
A
#
# COMPACT_ATOMS: atom_id res chain seq x y z
N TYR A 1 -0.03 -2.41 11.83
CA TYR A 1 -0.72 -3.73 11.99
C TYR A 1 0.27 -4.88 12.17
N GLY A 2 1.53 -4.78 11.72
CA GLY A 2 2.48 -5.88 11.70
C GLY A 2 2.16 -6.94 10.62
N SER A 3 2.89 -8.05 10.64
CA SER A 3 2.68 -9.15 9.70
C SER A 3 1.61 -10.11 10.23
N ARG A 4 0.46 -10.20 9.54
CA ARG A 4 -0.75 -10.92 9.98
C ARG A 4 -1.18 -12.03 9.01
N GLY A 5 -0.29 -12.48 8.11
CA GLY A 5 -0.60 -13.53 7.14
C GLY A 5 -1.76 -13.15 6.21
N ASP A 6 -2.81 -14.00 6.19
CA ASP A 6 -3.99 -13.83 5.33
C ASP A 6 -5.15 -13.09 6.02
N GLU A 7 -4.98 -12.67 7.27
CA GLU A 7 -6.02 -11.96 8.03
C GLU A 7 -6.39 -10.65 7.34
N VAL A 8 -7.69 -10.41 7.19
CA VAL A 8 -8.20 -9.13 6.68
C VAL A 8 -8.18 -8.12 7.82
N LEU A 9 -7.53 -6.99 7.59
CA LEU A 9 -7.31 -5.94 8.58
C LEU A 9 -8.11 -4.69 8.21
N GLU A 10 -8.80 -4.15 9.20
CA GLU A 10 -9.55 -2.90 9.12
C GLU A 10 -9.06 -1.93 10.20
N GLU A 11 -9.58 -0.72 10.22
CA GLU A 11 -9.17 0.30 11.18
C GLU A 11 -9.42 -0.11 12.65
N SER A 12 -10.40 -0.98 12.89
CA SER A 12 -10.73 -1.56 14.20
C SER A 12 -9.89 -2.75 14.60
N SER A 13 -9.07 -3.30 13.68
CA SER A 13 -8.22 -4.46 13.97
C SER A 13 -7.17 -4.15 15.02
N ALA A 14 -6.83 -5.16 15.83
CA ALA A 14 -5.80 -5.04 16.85
C ALA A 14 -4.46 -4.60 16.27
N LEU A 15 -3.72 -3.83 17.05
CA LEU A 15 -2.37 -3.38 16.69
C LEU A 15 -1.40 -4.56 16.57
N GLY A 16 -0.39 -4.41 15.74
CA GLY A 16 0.74 -5.34 15.70
C GLY A 16 1.65 -5.17 16.92
N THR A 17 2.53 -6.13 17.11
CA THR A 17 3.48 -6.17 18.23
C THR A 17 4.94 -6.07 17.79
N ASP A 18 5.19 -5.78 16.52
CA ASP A 18 6.52 -5.51 16.01
C ASP A 18 6.93 -4.05 16.23
N PHE A 19 8.23 -3.79 16.13
CA PHE A 19 8.80 -2.45 16.35
C PHE A 19 8.10 -1.34 15.55
N LEU A 20 7.80 -1.59 14.26
CA LEU A 20 7.17 -0.56 13.42
C LEU A 20 5.71 -0.32 13.82
N ALA A 21 5.01 -1.34 14.28
CA ALA A 21 3.65 -1.19 14.80
C ALA A 21 3.63 -0.41 16.12
N GLU A 22 4.61 -0.64 17.00
CA GLU A 22 4.77 0.13 18.25
C GLU A 22 5.06 1.60 17.95
N VAL A 23 6.00 1.90 17.05
CA VAL A 23 6.30 3.29 16.62
C VAL A 23 5.08 3.97 16.05
N ALA A 24 4.31 3.27 15.19
CA ALA A 24 3.09 3.83 14.62
C ALA A 24 2.03 4.12 15.69
N HIS A 25 1.91 3.25 16.69
CA HIS A 25 1.01 3.46 17.82
C HIS A 25 1.39 4.70 18.63
N GLU A 26 2.69 4.86 18.94
CA GLU A 26 3.19 6.04 19.64
C GLU A 26 2.89 7.34 18.87
N TRP A 27 3.07 7.33 17.54
CA TRP A 27 2.72 8.50 16.71
C TRP A 27 1.23 8.82 16.75
N GLU A 28 0.35 7.81 16.68
CA GLU A 28 -1.10 8.02 16.80
C GLU A 28 -1.47 8.54 18.21
N THR A 29 -0.87 7.98 19.26
CA THR A 29 -1.08 8.40 20.64
C THR A 29 -0.60 9.82 20.90
N ALA A 30 0.47 10.27 20.26
CA ALA A 30 0.98 11.64 20.37
C ALA A 30 -0.03 12.71 19.89
N CYS A 31 -1.07 12.32 19.14
CA CYS A 31 -2.15 13.20 18.74
C CYS A 31 -3.23 13.39 19.82
N GLN A 32 -3.18 12.65 20.94
CA GLN A 32 -4.20 12.68 21.98
C GLN A 32 -4.48 14.08 22.55
N PRO A 33 -3.47 14.94 22.84
CA PRO A 33 -3.72 16.30 23.32
C PRO A 33 -4.58 17.16 22.36
N ALA A 34 -4.44 16.95 21.05
CA ALA A 34 -5.26 17.64 20.06
C ALA A 34 -6.72 17.14 20.10
N ILE A 35 -6.91 15.83 20.27
CA ILE A 35 -8.23 15.22 20.41
C ILE A 35 -8.92 15.74 21.67
N ASP A 36 -8.21 15.79 22.79
CA ASP A 36 -8.71 16.27 24.08
C ASP A 36 -9.10 17.76 24.02
N ALA A 37 -8.43 18.53 23.16
CA ALA A 37 -8.77 19.92 22.87
C ALA A 37 -9.95 20.09 21.89
N GLY A 38 -10.60 19.00 21.47
CA GLY A 38 -11.74 19.02 20.54
C GLY A 38 -11.34 19.19 19.07
N ILE A 39 -10.07 19.03 18.72
CA ILE A 39 -9.59 19.10 17.35
C ILE A 39 -9.80 17.73 16.67
N ARG A 40 -10.42 17.72 15.49
CA ARG A 40 -10.59 16.51 14.71
C ARG A 40 -9.24 16.04 14.14
N VAL A 41 -8.84 14.84 14.51
CA VAL A 41 -7.60 14.20 14.03
C VAL A 41 -7.92 13.05 13.13
N VAL A 42 -7.21 12.93 12.01
CA VAL A 42 -7.22 11.78 11.12
C VAL A 42 -5.79 11.23 11.02
N ASN A 43 -5.60 10.00 11.51
CA ASN A 43 -4.33 9.29 11.42
C ASN A 43 -4.32 8.46 10.14
N ALA A 44 -3.71 8.99 9.08
CA ALA A 44 -3.66 8.33 7.78
C ALA A 44 -2.67 7.17 7.79
N ARG A 45 -3.16 5.93 7.68
CA ARG A 45 -2.37 4.69 7.61
C ARG A 45 -2.18 4.30 6.14
N PHE A 46 -1.04 4.67 5.59
CA PHE A 46 -0.74 4.41 4.18
C PHE A 46 -0.30 2.97 3.94
N GLY A 47 -0.88 2.36 2.91
CA GLY A 47 -0.31 1.17 2.30
C GLY A 47 0.87 1.47 1.38
N LEU A 48 1.17 0.55 0.47
CA LEU A 48 2.22 0.72 -0.52
C LEU A 48 1.78 1.77 -1.57
N VAL A 49 2.23 2.99 -1.41
CA VAL A 49 1.95 4.07 -2.38
C VAL A 49 2.72 3.79 -3.66
N LEU A 50 2.01 3.64 -4.76
CA LEU A 50 2.60 3.36 -6.06
C LEU A 50 2.74 4.65 -6.87
N SER A 51 3.97 4.91 -7.34
CA SER A 51 4.28 5.99 -8.29
C SER A 51 5.53 5.62 -9.08
N PRO A 52 5.57 5.80 -10.41
CA PRO A 52 6.77 5.57 -11.21
C PRO A 52 7.85 6.64 -10.98
N LYS A 53 7.49 7.78 -10.40
CA LYS A 53 8.40 8.91 -10.13
C LYS A 53 9.18 8.75 -8.82
N GLY A 54 8.85 7.74 -8.00
CA GLY A 54 9.53 7.53 -6.72
C GLY A 54 9.02 6.31 -5.94
N GLY A 55 9.63 6.06 -4.78
CA GLY A 55 9.20 5.02 -3.85
C GLY A 55 9.41 3.60 -4.36
N ALA A 56 8.52 2.70 -3.93
CA ALA A 56 8.66 1.27 -4.17
C ALA A 56 8.53 0.88 -5.65
N LEU A 57 7.54 1.45 -6.38
CA LEU A 57 7.34 1.11 -7.79
C LEU A 57 8.57 1.46 -8.63
N GLN A 58 9.15 2.64 -8.44
CA GLN A 58 10.37 3.04 -9.15
C GLN A 58 11.52 2.04 -8.93
N LYS A 59 11.72 1.60 -7.69
CA LYS A 59 12.77 0.63 -7.35
C LYS A 59 12.50 -0.76 -7.94
N MET A 60 11.24 -1.14 -8.11
CA MET A 60 10.84 -2.43 -8.67
C MET A 60 10.90 -2.46 -10.20
N LEU A 61 10.83 -1.30 -10.88
CA LEU A 61 10.87 -1.25 -12.34
C LEU A 61 12.19 -1.79 -12.92
N LEU A 62 13.32 -1.50 -12.28
CA LEU A 62 14.60 -1.97 -12.79
C LEU A 62 14.74 -3.50 -12.75
N PRO A 63 14.53 -4.18 -11.61
CA PRO A 63 14.49 -5.65 -11.59
C PRO A 63 13.46 -6.24 -12.55
N ALA A 64 12.26 -5.66 -12.64
CA ALA A 64 11.21 -6.16 -13.52
C ALA A 64 11.60 -6.11 -15.00
N LYS A 65 12.36 -5.09 -15.45
CA LYS A 65 12.92 -5.03 -16.82
C LYS A 65 13.86 -6.19 -17.14
N PHE A 66 14.50 -6.78 -16.13
CA PHE A 66 15.37 -7.96 -16.23
C PHE A 66 14.65 -9.26 -15.82
N ALA A 67 13.34 -9.33 -16.04
CA ALA A 67 12.51 -10.49 -15.73
C ALA A 67 12.45 -10.85 -14.24
N GLY A 68 12.70 -9.89 -13.36
CA GLY A 68 12.56 -10.06 -11.89
C GLY A 68 11.13 -10.42 -11.51
N GLY A 69 10.98 -11.47 -10.72
CA GLY A 69 9.72 -12.03 -10.26
C GLY A 69 9.37 -11.61 -8.83
N SER A 70 8.73 -12.54 -8.11
CA SER A 70 8.29 -12.30 -6.73
C SER A 70 9.45 -12.19 -5.74
N LEU A 71 9.18 -11.54 -4.62
CA LEU A 71 10.07 -11.45 -3.47
C LEU A 71 9.73 -12.59 -2.49
N GLY A 72 10.75 -13.32 -2.03
CA GLY A 72 10.55 -14.48 -1.17
C GLY A 72 9.65 -15.53 -1.83
N ASN A 73 8.63 -16.00 -1.10
CA ASN A 73 7.63 -16.94 -1.63
C ASN A 73 6.49 -16.28 -2.41
N GLY A 74 6.44 -14.96 -2.42
CA GLY A 74 5.43 -14.17 -3.14
C GLY A 74 4.00 -14.24 -2.58
N LYS A 75 3.78 -14.94 -1.47
CA LYS A 75 2.44 -15.13 -0.88
C LYS A 75 2.02 -13.99 0.06
N GLN A 76 2.97 -13.15 0.48
CA GLN A 76 2.68 -12.01 1.35
C GLN A 76 1.75 -11.01 0.65
N TRP A 77 0.74 -10.55 1.40
CA TRP A 77 -0.21 -9.56 0.96
C TRP A 77 0.39 -8.16 0.99
N TRP A 78 0.16 -7.43 -0.07
CA TRP A 78 0.50 -6.03 -0.22
C TRP A 78 -0.76 -5.21 -0.43
N SER A 79 -1.03 -4.34 0.53
CA SER A 79 -2.09 -3.34 0.42
C SER A 79 -1.51 -2.11 -0.24
N TRP A 80 -1.89 -1.87 -1.47
CA TRP A 80 -1.36 -0.79 -2.30
C TRP A 80 -2.38 0.35 -2.45
N ILE A 81 -1.91 1.51 -2.90
CA ILE A 81 -2.76 2.63 -3.32
C ILE A 81 -2.06 3.41 -4.44
N ALA A 82 -2.83 3.91 -5.39
CA ALA A 82 -2.35 4.84 -6.41
C ALA A 82 -2.01 6.20 -5.79
N LEU A 83 -0.96 6.88 -6.24
CA LEU A 83 -0.63 8.22 -5.75
C LEU A 83 -1.79 9.22 -5.98
N ASP A 84 -2.50 9.10 -7.09
CA ASP A 84 -3.68 9.92 -7.39
C ASP A 84 -4.79 9.73 -6.35
N ASP A 85 -5.02 8.49 -5.92
CA ASP A 85 -5.99 8.16 -4.87
C ASP A 85 -5.52 8.59 -3.48
N VAL A 86 -4.20 8.62 -3.22
CA VAL A 86 -3.67 9.22 -1.98
C VAL A 86 -4.08 10.69 -1.88
N LEU A 87 -3.86 11.44 -2.96
CA LEU A 87 -4.21 12.87 -2.99
C LEU A 87 -5.72 13.09 -2.85
N GLY A 88 -6.52 12.29 -3.58
CA GLY A 88 -7.98 12.32 -3.48
C GLY A 88 -8.50 11.97 -2.08
N ALA A 89 -7.94 10.93 -1.47
CA ALA A 89 -8.33 10.49 -0.13
C ALA A 89 -7.93 11.51 0.96
N ILE A 90 -6.78 12.18 0.83
CA ILE A 90 -6.40 13.29 1.72
C ILE A 90 -7.41 14.44 1.62
N TYR A 91 -7.73 14.85 0.38
CA TYR A 91 -8.73 15.89 0.16
C TYR A 91 -10.09 15.51 0.74
N HIS A 92 -10.53 14.26 0.50
CA HIS A 92 -11.78 13.73 1.06
C HIS A 92 -11.76 13.73 2.59
N ALA A 93 -10.66 13.28 3.21
CA ALA A 93 -10.52 13.27 4.68
C ALA A 93 -10.54 14.68 5.28
N ILE A 94 -10.09 15.71 4.56
CA ILE A 94 -10.21 17.11 5.00
C ILE A 94 -11.66 17.58 4.89
N ALA A 95 -12.34 17.25 3.80
CA ALA A 95 -13.69 17.71 3.48
C ALA A 95 -14.80 16.97 4.24
N GLU A 96 -14.56 15.70 4.65
CA GLU A 96 -15.55 14.85 5.31
C GLU A 96 -15.43 14.93 6.85
N PRO A 97 -16.34 15.66 7.55
CA PRO A 97 -16.23 15.86 8.98
C PRO A 97 -16.40 14.58 9.80
N ALA A 98 -17.07 13.56 9.28
CA ALA A 98 -17.31 12.30 9.97
C ALA A 98 -16.05 11.42 10.06
N LEU A 99 -15.05 11.64 9.20
CA LEU A 99 -13.79 10.91 9.25
C LEU A 99 -12.92 11.39 10.40
N SER A 100 -12.58 10.48 11.31
CA SER A 100 -11.69 10.73 12.46
C SER A 100 -10.95 9.49 12.91
N GLY A 101 -9.87 9.69 13.69
CA GLY A 101 -9.00 8.63 14.20
C GLY A 101 -8.23 7.92 13.08
N PRO A 102 -7.88 6.62 13.24
CA PRO A 102 -7.17 5.86 12.21
C PRO A 102 -8.04 5.66 10.97
N VAL A 103 -7.45 5.89 9.80
CA VAL A 103 -8.07 5.69 8.48
C VAL A 103 -7.06 5.02 7.55
N ASN A 104 -7.43 3.90 6.95
CA ASN A 104 -6.58 3.15 6.04
C ASN A 104 -6.60 3.75 4.63
N PHE A 105 -5.47 4.26 4.18
CA PHE A 105 -5.25 4.78 2.83
C PHE A 105 -4.67 3.66 1.96
N VAL A 106 -5.53 2.74 1.54
CA VAL A 106 -5.23 1.59 0.69
C VAL A 106 -6.32 1.43 -0.35
N SER A 107 -6.04 0.74 -1.47
CA SER A 107 -7.08 0.39 -2.45
C SER A 107 -8.00 -0.71 -1.91
N ASN A 108 -9.16 -0.87 -2.54
CA ASN A 108 -10.11 -1.93 -2.19
C ASN A 108 -9.60 -3.35 -2.50
N ASP A 109 -8.56 -3.48 -3.32
CA ASP A 109 -8.05 -4.76 -3.81
C ASP A 109 -6.60 -5.00 -3.34
N PRO A 110 -6.39 -5.47 -2.09
CA PRO A 110 -5.08 -5.94 -1.67
C PRO A 110 -4.68 -7.18 -2.48
N ILE A 111 -3.44 -7.26 -2.87
CA ILE A 111 -2.92 -8.31 -3.75
C ILE A 111 -1.72 -9.01 -3.11
N THR A 112 -1.40 -10.23 -3.57
CA THR A 112 -0.13 -10.85 -3.18
C THR A 112 1.04 -10.30 -3.99
N ASN A 113 2.24 -10.34 -3.42
CA ASN A 113 3.46 -9.92 -4.10
C ASN A 113 3.66 -10.67 -5.44
N ALA A 114 3.32 -11.95 -5.52
CA ALA A 114 3.40 -12.72 -6.76
C ALA A 114 2.46 -12.18 -7.85
N VAL A 115 1.24 -11.77 -7.47
CA VAL A 115 0.28 -11.13 -8.38
C VAL A 115 0.83 -9.79 -8.84
N PHE A 116 1.37 -8.97 -7.91
CA PHE A 116 2.01 -7.70 -8.24
C PHE A 116 3.12 -7.87 -9.27
N ALA A 117 4.08 -8.76 -9.01
CA ALA A 117 5.22 -9.00 -9.90
C ALA A 117 4.78 -9.46 -11.31
N LYS A 118 3.82 -10.39 -11.37
CA LYS A 118 3.24 -10.85 -12.65
C LYS A 118 2.56 -9.72 -13.42
N THR A 119 1.77 -8.91 -12.72
CA THR A 119 1.02 -7.80 -13.34
C THR A 119 1.97 -6.73 -13.87
N LEU A 120 2.96 -6.33 -13.06
CA LEU A 120 3.99 -5.39 -13.47
C LEU A 120 4.77 -5.91 -14.70
N GLY A 121 5.22 -7.17 -14.66
CA GLY A 121 5.90 -7.80 -15.79
C GLY A 121 5.06 -7.78 -17.06
N ARG A 122 3.76 -8.11 -16.95
CA ARG A 122 2.83 -8.08 -18.10
C ARG A 122 2.70 -6.69 -18.70
N VAL A 123 2.53 -5.66 -17.84
CA VAL A 123 2.35 -4.27 -18.29
C VAL A 123 3.60 -3.75 -19.01
N ILE A 124 4.79 -4.09 -18.55
CA ILE A 124 6.05 -3.65 -19.20
C ILE A 124 6.54 -4.60 -20.31
N GLY A 125 5.75 -5.64 -20.66
CA GLY A 125 6.11 -6.60 -21.70
C GLY A 125 7.29 -7.50 -21.33
N ARG A 126 7.46 -7.84 -20.06
CA ARG A 126 8.53 -8.69 -19.54
C ARG A 126 7.99 -9.83 -18.69
N PRO A 127 8.54 -11.05 -18.79
CA PRO A 127 8.14 -12.15 -17.92
C PRO A 127 8.67 -11.92 -16.49
N ALA A 128 7.89 -12.35 -15.48
CA ALA A 128 8.30 -12.30 -14.07
C ALA A 128 8.76 -13.71 -13.64
N ILE A 129 10.01 -14.06 -13.97
CA ILE A 129 10.52 -15.45 -13.86
C ILE A 129 11.44 -15.61 -12.65
N PHE A 130 12.35 -14.65 -12.42
CA PHE A 130 13.44 -14.79 -11.45
C PHE A 130 13.03 -14.25 -10.06
N PRO A 131 12.63 -15.12 -9.08
CA PRO A 131 12.31 -14.65 -7.76
C PRO A 131 13.55 -14.18 -7.01
N ALA A 132 13.40 -13.12 -6.22
CA ALA A 132 14.43 -12.73 -5.27
C ALA A 132 14.22 -13.54 -3.98
N PHE A 133 15.12 -14.47 -3.69
CA PHE A 133 15.00 -15.32 -2.50
C PHE A 133 15.11 -14.52 -1.20
N ALA A 134 14.33 -14.91 -0.18
CA ALA A 134 14.27 -14.19 1.09
C ALA A 134 15.66 -14.05 1.77
N PHE A 135 16.52 -15.07 1.66
CA PHE A 135 17.86 -15.00 2.25
C PHE A 135 18.75 -13.93 1.58
N MET A 136 18.59 -13.71 0.26
CA MET A 136 19.31 -12.65 -0.48
C MET A 136 18.83 -11.27 -0.06
N LEU A 137 17.52 -11.11 0.11
CA LEU A 137 16.92 -9.85 0.58
C LEU A 137 17.42 -9.51 2.00
N ARG A 138 17.44 -10.50 2.90
CA ARG A 138 17.98 -10.35 4.27
C ARG A 138 19.47 -10.03 4.29
N ALA A 139 20.25 -10.68 3.41
CA ALA A 139 21.69 -10.38 3.30
C ALA A 139 21.96 -8.95 2.82
N ALA A 140 21.08 -8.40 1.94
CA ALA A 140 21.24 -7.05 1.39
C ALA A 140 20.67 -5.94 2.28
N MET A 141 19.57 -6.22 3.02
CA MET A 141 18.80 -5.20 3.75
C MET A 141 18.65 -5.47 5.24
N GLY A 142 19.17 -6.60 5.74
CA GLY A 142 19.01 -6.97 7.15
C GLY A 142 17.54 -7.15 7.54
N GLU A 143 17.19 -6.74 8.73
CA GLU A 143 15.83 -6.82 9.29
C GLU A 143 14.79 -6.02 8.50
N MET A 144 15.23 -4.98 7.77
CA MET A 144 14.33 -4.21 6.91
C MET A 144 13.69 -5.05 5.79
N ALA A 145 14.34 -6.14 5.36
CA ALA A 145 13.77 -7.05 4.38
C ALA A 145 12.49 -7.71 4.90
N ASP A 146 12.51 -8.18 6.13
CA ASP A 146 11.35 -8.81 6.77
C ASP A 146 10.25 -7.78 7.06
N ALA A 147 10.61 -6.61 7.57
CA ALA A 147 9.65 -5.58 7.94
C ALA A 147 8.93 -4.95 6.73
N LEU A 148 9.65 -4.69 5.62
CA LEU A 148 9.11 -3.92 4.49
C LEU A 148 8.73 -4.76 3.27
N LEU A 149 9.44 -5.88 3.00
CA LEU A 149 9.26 -6.63 1.76
C LEU A 149 8.59 -7.99 1.96
N LEU A 150 8.85 -8.64 3.08
CA LEU A 150 8.38 -9.99 3.37
C LEU A 150 7.20 -10.03 4.35
N SER A 151 6.88 -8.90 4.99
CA SER A 151 5.69 -8.79 5.85
C SER A 151 4.41 -8.88 5.02
N SER A 152 3.36 -9.42 5.65
CA SER A 152 2.05 -9.64 5.04
C SER A 152 0.99 -8.85 5.80
N ALA A 153 0.35 -7.90 5.12
CA ALA A 153 -0.75 -7.11 5.68
C ALA A 153 -1.85 -6.92 4.63
N ARG A 154 -2.96 -7.63 4.83
CA ARG A 154 -4.14 -7.59 3.95
C ARG A 154 -5.14 -6.57 4.47
N VAL A 155 -4.90 -5.30 4.21
CA VAL A 155 -5.66 -4.17 4.76
C VAL A 155 -6.78 -3.74 3.81
N LYS A 156 -7.93 -3.37 4.38
CA LYS A 156 -9.09 -2.80 3.67
C LYS A 156 -9.30 -1.33 4.10
N PRO A 157 -9.79 -0.48 3.18
CA PRO A 157 -10.06 0.94 3.46
C PRO A 157 -11.51 1.13 3.99
N GLY A 158 -11.85 0.50 5.13
CA GLY A 158 -13.22 0.48 5.65
C GLY A 158 -13.81 1.88 5.74
N LYS A 159 -13.19 2.75 6.52
CA LYS A 159 -13.69 4.11 6.76
C LYS A 159 -13.75 4.99 5.51
N LEU A 160 -12.77 4.89 4.59
CA LEU A 160 -12.84 5.62 3.32
C LEU A 160 -14.02 5.17 2.47
N THR A 161 -14.25 3.86 2.40
CA THR A 161 -15.37 3.31 1.64
C THR A 161 -16.71 3.73 2.26
N ASP A 162 -16.86 3.58 3.57
CA ASP A 162 -18.09 3.89 4.30
C ASP A 162 -18.43 5.39 4.24
N SER A 163 -17.40 6.27 4.19
CA SER A 163 -17.57 7.72 4.02
C SER A 163 -17.89 8.13 2.58
N GLY A 164 -18.01 7.18 1.66
CA GLY A 164 -18.36 7.45 0.25
C GLY A 164 -17.19 7.85 -0.64
N TYR A 165 -15.94 7.67 -0.21
CA TYR A 165 -14.80 7.89 -1.09
C TYR A 165 -14.83 6.94 -2.28
N ARG A 166 -14.64 7.48 -3.48
CA ARG A 166 -14.58 6.70 -4.73
C ARG A 166 -13.16 6.67 -5.26
N PHE A 167 -12.55 5.48 -5.20
CA PHE A 167 -11.23 5.27 -5.76
C PHE A 167 -11.24 5.43 -7.28
N ARG A 168 -10.26 6.13 -7.80
CA ARG A 168 -10.01 6.26 -9.24
C ARG A 168 -9.46 4.94 -9.81
N PHE A 169 -8.61 4.28 -9.04
CA PHE A 169 -7.95 3.04 -9.43
C PHE A 169 -8.19 1.94 -8.41
N ASN A 170 -9.08 1.00 -8.75
CA ASN A 170 -9.31 -0.22 -7.97
C ASN A 170 -8.62 -1.46 -8.57
N ASP A 171 -8.17 -1.38 -9.82
CA ASP A 171 -7.46 -2.44 -10.52
C ASP A 171 -6.00 -2.07 -10.72
N LEU A 172 -5.09 -2.96 -10.27
CA LEU A 172 -3.65 -2.72 -10.38
C LEU A 172 -3.18 -2.65 -11.82
N THR A 173 -3.75 -3.45 -12.73
CA THR A 173 -3.35 -3.45 -14.14
C THR A 173 -3.65 -2.10 -14.77
N GLN A 174 -4.85 -1.61 -14.56
CA GLN A 174 -5.30 -0.30 -15.05
C GLN A 174 -4.38 0.82 -14.52
N TYR A 175 -4.10 0.81 -13.21
CA TYR A 175 -3.20 1.82 -12.64
C TYR A 175 -1.79 1.76 -13.23
N LEU A 176 -1.20 0.57 -13.34
CA LEU A 176 0.15 0.43 -13.89
C LEU A 176 0.22 0.83 -15.35
N GLN A 177 -0.78 0.51 -16.17
CA GLN A 177 -0.88 0.94 -17.56
C GLN A 177 -0.94 2.47 -17.67
N TYR A 178 -1.82 3.09 -16.89
CA TYR A 178 -1.92 4.54 -16.81
C TYR A 178 -0.61 5.21 -16.37
N SER A 179 -0.05 4.77 -15.24
CA SER A 179 1.11 5.43 -14.61
C SER A 179 2.41 5.22 -15.37
N LEU A 180 2.54 4.14 -16.14
CA LEU A 180 3.71 3.84 -16.97
C LEU A 180 3.55 4.31 -18.43
N GLY A 181 2.44 4.95 -18.78
CA GLY A 181 2.20 5.53 -20.10
C GLY A 181 1.77 4.52 -21.16
N SER A 182 1.30 3.33 -20.77
CA SER A 182 0.78 2.31 -21.69
C SER A 182 -0.67 2.55 -22.12
N GLU A 183 -1.41 3.38 -21.38
CA GLU A 183 -2.75 3.85 -21.71
C GLU A 183 -2.82 5.37 -21.63
N ARG A 184 -3.36 6.00 -22.68
CA ARG A 184 -3.95 7.35 -22.55
C ARG A 184 -5.33 7.15 -21.94
N LEU A 185 -5.60 7.78 -20.79
CA LEU A 185 -7.00 7.90 -20.36
C LEU A 185 -7.75 8.62 -21.47
N GLU A 186 -8.73 7.94 -22.06
CA GLU A 186 -9.73 8.65 -22.85
C GLU A 186 -10.30 9.73 -21.92
N SER A 187 -10.20 10.96 -22.37
CA SER A 187 -10.74 12.12 -21.66
C SER A 187 -12.21 11.84 -21.38
N VAL A 188 -12.56 11.75 -20.11
CA VAL A 188 -13.95 11.76 -19.67
C VAL A 188 -14.47 13.17 -20.00
N GLU A 189 -15.23 13.28 -21.09
CA GLU A 189 -16.07 14.44 -21.39
C GLU A 189 -17.18 14.60 -20.35
#